data_1d427bf1207b014393233eac82d95f8f
#
_entry.id   1d427bf1207b014393233eac82d95f8f
#
_cell.length_a   1.000
_cell.length_b   1.000
_cell.length_c   1.000
_cell.angle_alpha   90.00
_cell.angle_beta   90.00
_cell.angle_gamma   90.00
#
_symmetry.space_group_name_H-M   'P 1'
#
loop_
_entity.id
_entity.type
_entity.pdbx_description
1 polymer ?
#
loop_
_entity_poly.entity_id
_entity_poly.type
_entity_poly.pdbx_seq_one_letter_code
_entity_poly.pdbx_strand_id
1 'polypeptide(L)'
;MLVDTSVWIDHLRRGNRRLASCLENGEVESHPFVVGELACGTLKRRDEILSLLSSLPRVVEADHDEALTLVDAERLSGRGLGWIDVHLLASAVLSGTTLWTLDKGLAGQAKKLAVLFESSP
;
A
#
# COMPACT_ATOMS: atom_id res chain seq x y z
N MET A 1 -5.42 -5.30 -5.49
CA MET A 1 -4.56 -5.18 -4.30
C MET A 1 -4.16 -3.73 -4.06
N LEU A 2 -4.00 -3.36 -2.80
CA LEU A 2 -3.41 -2.08 -2.42
C LEU A 2 -1.88 -2.20 -2.50
N VAL A 3 -1.24 -1.27 -3.21
CA VAL A 3 0.21 -1.30 -3.43
C VAL A 3 0.88 -0.22 -2.59
N ASP A 4 1.78 -0.65 -1.70
CA ASP A 4 2.54 0.24 -0.83
C ASP A 4 3.56 1.08 -1.63
N THR A 5 3.92 2.20 -1.06
CA THR A 5 4.91 3.13 -1.62
C THR A 5 6.23 2.43 -1.99
N SER A 6 6.68 1.46 -1.19
CA SER A 6 7.92 0.72 -1.45
C SER A 6 7.92 0.03 -2.82
N VAL A 7 6.80 -0.57 -3.19
CA VAL A 7 6.65 -1.25 -4.50
C VAL A 7 6.61 -0.22 -5.63
N TRP A 8 5.88 0.89 -5.44
CA TRP A 8 5.84 1.97 -6.42
C TRP A 8 7.22 2.56 -6.68
N ILE A 9 7.99 2.81 -5.62
CA ILE A 9 9.36 3.33 -5.76
C ILE A 9 10.24 2.36 -6.54
N ASP A 10 10.16 1.07 -6.24
CA ASP A 10 10.88 0.04 -6.99
C ASP A 10 10.53 0.10 -8.48
N HIS A 11 9.24 0.17 -8.78
CA HIS A 11 8.75 0.25 -10.16
C HIS A 11 9.23 1.52 -10.88
N LEU A 12 9.17 2.67 -10.22
CA LEU A 12 9.55 3.94 -10.82
C LEU A 12 11.06 4.07 -11.02
N ARG A 13 11.87 3.38 -10.21
CA ARG A 13 13.32 3.43 -10.31
C ARG A 13 13.89 2.47 -11.36
N ARG A 14 13.38 1.25 -11.44
CA ARG A 14 13.97 0.21 -12.27
C ARG A 14 12.98 -0.69 -12.99
N GLY A 15 11.70 -0.41 -12.87
CA GLY A 15 10.66 -1.24 -13.42
C GLY A 15 10.37 -2.47 -12.56
N ASN A 16 9.10 -2.74 -12.34
CA ASN A 16 8.62 -3.93 -11.67
C ASN A 16 7.59 -4.59 -12.59
N ARG A 17 7.98 -5.70 -13.20
CA ARG A 17 7.13 -6.37 -14.21
C ARG A 17 5.81 -6.85 -13.63
N ARG A 18 5.84 -7.30 -12.39
CA ARG A 18 4.62 -7.79 -11.73
C ARG A 18 3.63 -6.65 -11.53
N LEU A 19 4.10 -5.50 -11.08
CA LEU A 19 3.25 -4.33 -10.92
C LEU A 19 2.72 -3.84 -12.26
N ALA A 20 3.55 -3.80 -13.30
CA ALA A 20 3.12 -3.41 -14.64
C ALA A 20 1.99 -4.32 -15.13
N SER A 21 2.13 -5.62 -14.94
CA SER A 21 1.09 -6.59 -15.31
C SER A 21 -0.20 -6.38 -14.52
N CYS A 22 -0.10 -6.15 -13.22
CA CYS A 22 -1.28 -5.89 -12.37
C CYS A 22 -1.98 -4.60 -12.78
N LEU A 23 -1.22 -3.56 -13.15
CA LEU A 23 -1.80 -2.31 -13.65
C LEU A 23 -2.57 -2.53 -14.96
N GLU A 24 -1.99 -3.28 -15.89
CA GLU A 24 -2.65 -3.60 -17.16
C GLU A 24 -3.94 -4.38 -16.96
N ASN A 25 -3.98 -5.24 -15.94
CA ASN A 25 -5.15 -6.07 -15.64
C ASN A 25 -6.18 -5.37 -14.75
N GLY A 26 -5.96 -4.10 -14.37
CA GLY A 26 -6.89 -3.35 -13.54
C GLY A 26 -6.97 -3.83 -12.10
N GLU A 27 -5.91 -4.45 -11.59
CA GLU A 27 -5.91 -5.08 -10.25
C GLU A 27 -5.36 -4.18 -9.15
N VAL A 28 -4.86 -3.00 -9.48
CA VAL A 28 -4.16 -2.11 -8.54
C VAL A 28 -5.11 -1.07 -7.97
N GLU A 29 -5.11 -0.98 -6.65
CA GLU A 29 -5.89 0.01 -5.90
C GLU A 29 -4.96 1.02 -5.23
N SER A 30 -5.46 2.22 -5.03
CA SER A 30 -4.71 3.34 -4.46
C SER A 30 -5.23 3.73 -3.09
N HIS A 31 -4.38 4.43 -2.34
CA HIS A 31 -4.70 5.05 -1.06
C HIS A 31 -4.10 6.46 -1.05
N PRO A 32 -4.82 7.46 -0.50
CA PRO A 32 -4.31 8.85 -0.48
C PRO A 32 -2.93 9.00 0.17
N PHE A 33 -2.62 8.20 1.19
CA PHE A 33 -1.32 8.28 1.85
C PHE A 33 -0.19 7.79 0.96
N VAL A 34 -0.44 6.80 0.11
CA VAL A 34 0.54 6.36 -0.89
C VAL A 34 0.78 7.47 -1.91
N VAL A 35 -0.29 8.07 -2.41
CA VAL A 35 -0.20 9.20 -3.33
C VAL A 35 0.58 10.35 -2.69
N GLY A 36 0.26 10.68 -1.44
CA GLY A 36 0.93 11.74 -0.70
C GLY A 36 2.42 11.49 -0.50
N GLU A 37 2.80 10.27 -0.11
CA GLU A 37 4.20 9.91 0.05
C GLU A 37 4.98 10.03 -1.27
N LEU A 38 4.40 9.56 -2.36
CA LEU A 38 5.03 9.68 -3.67
C LEU A 38 5.13 11.13 -4.12
N ALA A 39 4.11 11.93 -3.83
CA ALA A 39 4.10 13.36 -4.16
C ALA A 39 5.19 14.16 -3.42
N CYS A 40 5.55 13.72 -2.21
CA CYS A 40 6.61 14.35 -1.41
C CYS A 40 8.01 14.02 -1.91
N GLY A 41 8.14 12.97 -2.71
CA GLY A 41 9.44 12.55 -3.24
C GLY A 41 9.80 13.26 -4.55
N THR A 42 10.98 12.93 -5.06
CA THR A 42 11.44 13.41 -6.35
C THR A 42 11.03 12.43 -7.44
N LEU A 43 10.06 12.82 -8.26
CA LEU A 43 9.54 11.96 -9.32
C LEU A 43 9.91 12.53 -10.70
N LYS A 44 10.41 11.67 -11.57
CA LYS A 44 10.47 11.95 -13.01
C LYS A 44 9.05 11.83 -13.54
N ARG A 45 8.67 12.72 -14.44
CA ARG A 45 7.30 12.75 -14.99
C ARG A 45 6.23 12.83 -13.93
N ARG A 46 6.45 13.69 -12.96
CA ARG A 46 5.62 13.79 -11.76
C ARG A 46 4.13 13.90 -12.08
N ASP A 47 3.77 14.78 -13.01
CA ASP A 47 2.36 15.02 -13.35
C ASP A 47 1.70 13.78 -13.95
N GLU A 48 2.42 13.04 -14.79
CA GLU A 48 1.91 11.79 -15.37
C GLU A 48 1.68 10.73 -14.29
N ILE A 49 2.64 10.58 -13.37
CA ILE A 49 2.56 9.58 -12.31
C ILE A 49 1.42 9.90 -11.35
N LEU A 50 1.32 11.15 -10.90
CA LEU A 50 0.25 11.55 -9.98
C LEU A 50 -1.12 11.45 -10.65
N SER A 51 -1.22 11.76 -11.95
CA SER A 51 -2.45 11.58 -12.71
C SER A 51 -2.85 10.10 -12.81
N LEU A 52 -1.89 9.22 -13.08
CA LEU A 52 -2.13 7.78 -13.11
C LEU A 52 -2.66 7.29 -11.76
N LEU A 53 -1.98 7.64 -10.67
CA LEU A 53 -2.38 7.25 -9.33
C LEU A 53 -3.78 7.73 -8.98
N SER A 54 -4.12 8.95 -9.39
CA SER A 54 -5.45 9.52 -9.15
C SER A 54 -6.56 8.83 -9.94
N SER A 55 -6.21 8.15 -11.05
CA SER A 55 -7.17 7.42 -11.88
C SER A 55 -7.45 6.01 -11.37
N LEU A 56 -6.63 5.49 -10.47
CA LEU A 56 -6.80 4.13 -9.94
C LEU A 56 -7.98 4.06 -8.98
N PRO A 57 -8.66 2.91 -8.90
CA PRO A 57 -9.66 2.70 -7.85
C PRO A 57 -9.04 2.88 -6.48
N ARG A 58 -9.79 3.51 -5.57
CA ARG A 58 -9.34 3.73 -4.20
C ARG A 58 -9.93 2.68 -3.28
N VAL A 59 -9.11 2.20 -2.33
CA VAL A 59 -9.59 1.35 -1.25
C VAL A 59 -10.51 2.16 -0.32
N VAL A 60 -11.29 1.46 0.51
CA VAL A 60 -11.97 2.09 1.63
C VAL A 60 -10.89 2.52 2.61
N GLU A 61 -10.85 3.82 2.93
CA GLU A 61 -9.84 4.37 3.83
C GLU A 61 -10.25 4.15 5.27
N ALA A 62 -9.36 3.52 6.05
CA ALA A 62 -9.54 3.49 7.49
C ALA A 62 -9.43 4.91 8.04
N ASP A 63 -10.29 5.28 8.96
CA ASP A 63 -10.14 6.54 9.67
C ASP A 63 -9.14 6.40 10.84
N HIS A 64 -8.88 7.51 11.50
CA HIS A 64 -7.93 7.56 12.61
C HIS A 64 -8.27 6.55 13.72
N ASP A 65 -9.52 6.49 14.12
CA ASP A 65 -9.98 5.63 15.21
C ASP A 65 -9.94 4.15 14.81
N GLU A 66 -10.29 3.85 13.57
CA GLU A 66 -10.19 2.49 13.04
C GLU A 66 -8.74 2.01 12.99
N ALA A 67 -7.82 2.87 12.59
CA ALA A 67 -6.40 2.55 12.59
C ALA A 67 -5.88 2.32 14.01
N LEU A 68 -6.25 3.17 14.98
CA LEU A 68 -5.89 2.98 16.38
C LEU A 68 -6.47 1.68 16.94
N THR A 69 -7.69 1.37 16.60
CA THR A 69 -8.34 0.12 17.04
C THR A 69 -7.54 -1.10 16.55
N LEU A 70 -7.04 -1.05 15.33
CA LEU A 70 -6.22 -2.14 14.79
C LEU A 70 -4.90 -2.27 15.57
N VAL A 71 -4.26 -1.15 15.91
CA VAL A 71 -3.02 -1.17 16.71
C VAL A 71 -3.24 -1.92 18.02
N ASP A 72 -4.34 -1.62 18.71
CA ASP A 72 -4.65 -2.23 20.00
C ASP A 72 -5.06 -3.70 19.85
N ALA A 73 -5.97 -4.00 18.93
CA ALA A 73 -6.50 -5.34 18.72
C ALA A 73 -5.42 -6.34 18.30
N GLU A 74 -4.50 -5.91 17.43
CA GLU A 74 -3.45 -6.77 16.88
C GLU A 74 -2.09 -6.56 17.53
N ARG A 75 -2.03 -5.77 18.60
CA ARG A 75 -0.80 -5.51 19.37
C ARG A 75 0.36 -5.05 18.50
N LEU A 76 0.11 -4.08 17.65
CA LEU A 76 1.10 -3.57 16.70
C LEU A 76 2.11 -2.62 17.33
N SER A 77 1.88 -2.18 18.55
CA SER A 77 2.78 -1.29 19.29
C SER A 77 4.17 -1.92 19.41
N GLY A 78 5.20 -1.13 19.12
CA GLY A 78 6.60 -1.59 19.24
C GLY A 78 7.07 -2.55 18.16
N ARG A 79 6.30 -2.71 17.08
CA ARG A 79 6.63 -3.62 15.97
C ARG A 79 7.37 -2.94 14.82
N GLY A 80 7.76 -1.68 14.99
CA GLY A 80 8.47 -0.95 13.95
C GLY A 80 7.61 -0.43 12.81
N LEU A 81 6.29 -0.51 12.92
CA LEU A 81 5.38 0.04 11.91
C LEU A 81 5.20 1.54 12.12
N GLY A 82 5.23 2.30 11.03
CA GLY A 82 4.85 3.70 11.04
C GLY A 82 3.33 3.87 10.96
N TRP A 83 2.87 5.08 11.24
CA TRP A 83 1.43 5.37 11.22
C TRP A 83 0.79 5.15 9.85
N ILE A 84 1.50 5.50 8.77
CA ILE A 84 1.03 5.27 7.41
C ILE A 84 0.88 3.76 7.15
N ASP A 85 1.86 2.95 7.57
CA ASP A 85 1.78 1.49 7.43
C ASP A 85 0.53 0.92 8.09
N VAL A 86 0.20 1.41 9.29
CA VAL A 86 -1.00 0.99 10.01
C VAL A 86 -2.26 1.36 9.23
N HIS A 87 -2.31 2.57 8.68
CA HIS A 87 -3.46 2.99 7.85
C HIS A 87 -3.64 2.13 6.61
N LEU A 88 -2.55 1.76 5.94
CA LEU A 88 -2.61 0.89 4.76
C LEU A 88 -3.11 -0.50 5.14
N LEU A 89 -2.59 -1.04 6.24
CA LEU A 89 -2.99 -2.35 6.74
C LEU A 89 -4.49 -2.38 7.11
N ALA A 90 -4.94 -1.38 7.87
CA ALA A 90 -6.34 -1.25 8.26
C ALA A 90 -7.26 -1.07 7.06
N SER A 91 -6.84 -0.28 6.07
CA SER A 91 -7.63 -0.05 4.86
C SER A 91 -7.73 -1.32 4.01
N ALA A 92 -6.67 -2.12 3.93
CA ALA A 92 -6.71 -3.40 3.23
C ALA A 92 -7.70 -4.35 3.90
N VAL A 93 -7.67 -4.43 5.24
CA VAL A 93 -8.62 -5.26 6.00
C VAL A 93 -10.06 -4.81 5.75
N LEU A 94 -10.34 -3.51 5.87
CA LEU A 94 -11.69 -2.95 5.67
C LEU A 94 -12.19 -3.14 4.24
N SER A 95 -11.29 -3.06 3.27
CA SER A 95 -11.64 -3.18 1.85
C SER A 95 -11.77 -4.63 1.38
N GLY A 96 -11.36 -5.58 2.21
CA GLY A 96 -11.33 -6.98 1.80
C GLY A 96 -10.36 -7.23 0.65
N THR A 97 -9.27 -6.47 0.59
CA THR A 97 -8.24 -6.60 -0.44
C THR A 97 -6.90 -6.99 0.19
N THR A 98 -5.92 -7.29 -0.65
CA THR A 98 -4.57 -7.60 -0.19
C THR A 98 -3.67 -6.38 -0.22
N LEU A 99 -2.59 -6.41 0.55
CA LEU A 99 -1.57 -5.38 0.61
C LEU A 99 -0.25 -5.93 0.09
N TRP A 100 0.32 -5.25 -0.90
CA TRP A 100 1.62 -5.59 -1.46
C TRP A 100 2.66 -4.58 -1.00
N THR A 101 3.67 -5.06 -0.30
CA THR A 101 4.77 -4.25 0.22
C THR A 101 6.09 -4.99 0.10
N LEU A 102 7.19 -4.25 -0.01
CA LEU A 102 8.55 -4.78 0.06
C LEU A 102 9.15 -4.63 1.48
N ASP A 103 8.44 -3.95 2.37
CA ASP A 103 8.85 -3.81 3.77
C ASP A 103 8.55 -5.10 4.53
N LYS A 104 9.59 -5.74 5.08
CA LYS A 104 9.45 -7.02 5.77
C LYS A 104 8.57 -6.94 7.01
N GLY A 105 8.66 -5.85 7.76
CA GLY A 105 7.84 -5.66 8.97
C GLY A 105 6.37 -5.56 8.64
N LEU A 106 6.02 -4.74 7.66
CA LEU A 106 4.65 -4.59 7.21
C LEU A 106 4.12 -5.88 6.58
N ALA A 107 4.94 -6.54 5.75
CA ALA A 107 4.56 -7.82 5.14
C ALA A 107 4.26 -8.89 6.19
N GLY A 108 5.05 -8.95 7.26
CA GLY A 108 4.82 -9.89 8.36
C GLY A 108 3.48 -9.68 9.05
N GLN A 109 3.08 -8.44 9.28
CA GLN A 109 1.78 -8.13 9.88
C GLN A 109 0.63 -8.38 8.90
N ALA A 110 0.81 -8.05 7.63
CA ALA A 110 -0.19 -8.35 6.60
C ALA A 110 -0.43 -9.85 6.47
N LYS A 111 0.62 -10.65 6.57
CA LYS A 111 0.51 -12.11 6.55
C LYS A 111 -0.30 -12.63 7.74
N LYS A 112 -0.04 -12.13 8.94
CA LYS A 112 -0.80 -12.50 10.15
C LYS A 112 -2.27 -12.19 10.02
N LEU A 113 -2.62 -11.10 9.35
CA LEU A 113 -4.00 -10.69 9.13
C LEU A 113 -4.63 -11.30 7.88
N ALA A 114 -3.91 -12.18 7.18
CA ALA A 114 -4.33 -12.83 5.95
C ALA A 114 -4.68 -11.86 4.81
N VAL A 115 -3.97 -10.74 4.75
CA VAL A 115 -4.13 -9.73 3.69
C VAL A 115 -2.84 -9.49 2.89
N LEU A 116 -1.84 -10.33 3.04
CA LEU A 116 -0.60 -10.17 2.28
C LEU A 116 -0.80 -10.60 0.82
N PHE A 117 -0.49 -9.68 -0.10
CA PHE A 117 -0.37 -10.04 -1.51
C PHE A 117 1.01 -10.68 -1.73
N GLU A 118 1.02 -11.89 -2.21
CA GLU A 118 2.25 -12.60 -2.54
C GLU A 118 2.43 -12.61 -4.06
N SER A 119 3.45 -11.90 -4.52
CA SER A 119 3.81 -11.92 -5.94
C SER A 119 4.58 -13.21 -6.24
N SER A 120 3.88 -14.31 -6.23
CA SER A 120 4.49 -15.60 -6.51
C SER A 120 5.12 -15.66 -7.88
N PRO A 121 6.23 -16.40 -8.00
CA PRO A 121 6.83 -16.63 -9.28
C PRO A 121 5.91 -17.40 -10.23
#